data_e896d1cd14b0502d35d880ffc9d2ca93
#
_entry.id   e896d1cd14b0502d35d880ffc9d2ca93
#
_cell.length_a   1.000
_cell.length_b   1.000
_cell.length_c   1.000
_cell.angle_alpha   90.00
_cell.angle_beta   90.00
_cell.angle_gamma   90.00
#
_symmetry.space_group_name_H-M   'P 1'
#
loop_
_entity.id
_entity.type
_entity.pdbx_description
1 polymer ?
#
loop_
_entity_poly.entity_id
_entity_poly.type
_entity_poly.pdbx_seq_one_letter_code
_entity_poly.pdbx_strand_id
1 'polypeptide(L)'
;MSETTATTEVTTYDDSLLCVRSLDAGYGDLQILEDVDLDVADGEYVTIVGPNGAGKSTTMKSVFGLTTYMGGHIEFNDEPIHGLRPEEIIHHGIGYVPQSDNVFPSLSVKENLEMGAYVLDTVPDDAMQAVYDRFPI
;
A
#
# COMPACT_ATOMS: atom_id res chain seq x y z
N MET A 1 26.66 8.06 -3.33
CA MET A 1 26.04 6.94 -2.62
C MET A 1 25.17 7.50 -1.50
N SER A 2 23.89 7.46 -1.66
CA SER A 2 23.01 7.81 -0.58
C SER A 2 22.82 6.55 0.28
N GLU A 3 23.43 6.53 1.43
CA GLU A 3 23.07 5.58 2.45
C GLU A 3 21.66 5.92 2.93
N THR A 4 20.69 5.11 2.53
CA THR A 4 19.37 5.17 3.11
C THR A 4 19.47 4.54 4.49
N THR A 5 19.83 5.34 5.47
CA THR A 5 19.68 4.92 6.86
C THR A 5 18.21 5.07 7.21
N ALA A 6 17.39 4.13 6.81
CA ALA A 6 16.15 3.90 7.51
C ALA A 6 16.53 3.32 8.87
N THR A 7 16.73 4.19 9.85
CA THR A 7 16.82 3.74 11.24
C THR A 7 15.42 3.36 11.65
N THR A 8 15.00 2.19 11.24
CA THR A 8 13.85 1.53 11.81
C THR A 8 14.37 0.91 13.09
N GLU A 9 14.08 1.50 14.25
CA GLU A 9 14.04 0.71 15.47
C GLU A 9 13.00 -0.37 15.21
N VAL A 10 13.47 -1.57 14.89
CA VAL A 10 12.63 -2.74 14.79
C VAL A 10 12.19 -3.08 16.19
N THR A 11 11.13 -2.44 16.65
CA THR A 11 10.34 -2.98 17.73
C THR A 11 9.66 -4.20 17.10
N THR A 12 10.14 -5.39 17.45
CA THR A 12 9.48 -6.64 17.07
C THR A 12 8.12 -6.64 17.75
N TYR A 13 7.12 -6.09 17.05
CA TYR A 13 5.74 -6.26 17.46
C TYR A 13 5.31 -7.64 16.98
N ASP A 14 5.07 -8.54 17.91
CA ASP A 14 4.49 -9.86 17.66
C ASP A 14 3.07 -9.73 17.06
N ASP A 15 2.52 -8.51 17.04
CA ASP A 15 1.19 -8.11 16.56
C ASP A 15 1.24 -7.14 15.38
N SER A 16 2.23 -7.24 14.49
CA SER A 16 2.27 -6.40 13.28
C SER A 16 1.13 -6.75 12.33
N LEU A 17 0.33 -5.75 11.95
CA LEU A 17 -0.72 -5.91 10.95
C LEU A 17 -0.12 -6.14 9.56
N LEU A 18 0.90 -5.35 9.20
CA LEU A 18 1.70 -5.53 7.99
C LEU A 18 3.14 -5.87 8.38
N CYS A 19 3.66 -6.94 7.84
CA CYS A 19 5.03 -7.38 8.06
C CYS A 19 5.72 -7.60 6.72
N VAL A 20 6.82 -6.90 6.49
CA VAL A 20 7.67 -7.04 5.30
C VAL A 20 9.06 -7.47 5.75
N ARG A 21 9.59 -8.53 5.16
CA ARG A 21 10.91 -9.07 5.50
C ARG A 21 11.71 -9.38 4.26
N SER A 22 12.94 -8.85 4.24
CA SER A 22 13.94 -9.10 3.19
C SER A 22 13.38 -8.94 1.79
N LEU A 23 12.55 -7.92 1.58
CA LEU A 23 11.85 -7.71 0.33
C LEU A 23 12.82 -7.26 -0.77
N ASP A 24 12.86 -8.01 -1.83
CA ASP A 24 13.49 -7.68 -3.09
C ASP A 24 12.42 -7.44 -4.15
N ALA A 25 12.46 -6.30 -4.80
CA ALA A 25 11.48 -5.93 -5.81
C ALA A 25 12.01 -4.86 -6.76
N GLY A 26 11.35 -4.72 -7.88
CA GLY A 26 11.73 -3.72 -8.88
C GLY A 26 10.77 -3.70 -10.06
N TYR A 27 11.30 -3.41 -11.23
CA TYR A 27 10.52 -3.30 -12.47
C TYR A 27 11.18 -4.14 -13.56
N GLY A 28 10.53 -5.21 -14.00
CA GLY A 28 11.11 -6.14 -14.95
C GLY A 28 12.41 -6.74 -14.39
N ASP A 29 13.52 -6.54 -15.09
CA ASP A 29 14.86 -7.02 -14.68
C ASP A 29 15.61 -6.01 -13.78
N LEU A 30 15.06 -4.83 -13.57
CA LEU A 30 15.68 -3.77 -12.76
C LEU A 30 15.24 -3.90 -11.30
N GLN A 31 16.15 -4.34 -10.45
CA GLN A 31 15.92 -4.38 -9.00
C GLN A 31 16.11 -2.99 -8.39
N ILE A 32 15.12 -2.53 -7.65
CA ILE A 32 15.11 -1.24 -6.93
C ILE A 32 15.24 -1.45 -5.43
N LEU A 33 14.55 -2.46 -4.89
CA LEU A 33 14.56 -2.79 -3.47
C LEU A 33 15.43 -4.02 -3.24
N GLU A 34 16.26 -3.93 -2.23
CA GLU A 34 17.12 -5.03 -1.79
C GLU A 34 17.04 -5.13 -0.27
N ASP A 35 16.62 -6.29 0.22
CA ASP A 35 16.56 -6.64 1.65
C ASP A 35 15.81 -5.60 2.51
N VAL A 36 14.61 -5.21 2.08
CA VAL A 36 13.81 -4.20 2.78
C VAL A 36 12.93 -4.85 3.84
N ASP A 37 13.01 -4.32 5.06
CA ASP A 37 12.14 -4.67 6.17
C ASP A 37 11.23 -3.52 6.55
N LEU A 38 9.97 -3.79 6.84
CA LEU A 38 8.97 -2.81 7.28
C LEU A 38 7.91 -3.50 8.12
N ASP A 39 7.53 -2.87 9.22
CA ASP A 39 6.40 -3.29 10.04
C ASP A 39 5.42 -2.15 10.25
N VAL A 40 4.14 -2.47 10.24
CA VAL A 40 3.06 -1.56 10.61
C VAL A 40 2.14 -2.28 11.59
N ALA A 41 2.05 -1.76 12.81
CA ALA A 41 1.13 -2.26 13.81
C ALA A 41 -0.30 -1.76 13.54
N ASP A 42 -1.29 -2.42 14.13
CA ASP A 42 -2.67 -1.97 14.05
C ASP A 42 -2.82 -0.56 14.64
N GLY A 43 -3.48 0.34 13.90
CA GLY A 43 -3.67 1.73 14.29
C GLY A 43 -2.43 2.62 14.19
N GLU A 44 -1.32 2.12 13.66
CA GLU A 44 -0.06 2.86 13.53
C GLU A 44 0.00 3.67 12.24
N TYR A 45 0.61 4.85 12.32
CA TYR A 45 1.04 5.63 11.16
C TYR A 45 2.53 5.44 10.93
N VAL A 46 2.91 5.01 9.74
CA VAL A 46 4.31 4.88 9.32
C VAL A 46 4.58 5.83 8.17
N THR A 47 5.62 6.63 8.28
CA THR A 47 6.08 7.53 7.23
C THR A 47 7.43 7.07 6.69
N ILE A 48 7.51 6.87 5.38
CA ILE A 48 8.75 6.53 4.69
C ILE A 48 9.37 7.83 4.19
N VAL A 49 10.58 8.13 4.63
CA VAL A 49 11.32 9.34 4.27
C VAL A 49 12.65 8.99 3.62
N GLY A 50 13.08 9.85 2.72
CA GLY A 50 14.37 9.69 2.04
C GLY A 50 14.43 10.54 0.77
N PRO A 51 15.59 10.65 0.11
CA PRO A 51 15.73 11.37 -1.14
C PRO A 51 14.94 10.70 -2.27
N ASN A 52 14.66 11.45 -3.34
CA ASN A 52 14.06 10.90 -4.55
C ASN A 52 14.96 9.80 -5.13
N GLY A 53 14.33 8.69 -5.53
CA GLY A 53 15.04 7.51 -6.04
C GLY A 53 15.54 6.54 -4.97
N ALA A 54 15.23 6.77 -3.69
CA ALA A 54 15.62 5.87 -2.59
C ALA A 54 14.70 4.63 -2.45
N GLY A 55 13.69 4.46 -3.31
CA GLY A 55 12.79 3.31 -3.27
C GLY A 55 11.52 3.50 -2.44
N LYS A 56 11.20 4.72 -1.98
CA LYS A 56 9.99 5.00 -1.16
C LYS A 56 8.70 4.57 -1.85
N SER A 57 8.48 5.07 -3.05
CA SER A 57 7.29 4.73 -3.85
C SER A 57 7.28 3.26 -4.25
N THR A 58 8.45 2.71 -4.57
CA THR A 58 8.59 1.29 -4.94
C THR A 58 8.23 0.38 -3.78
N THR A 59 8.61 0.74 -2.55
CA THR A 59 8.22 -0.01 -1.35
C THR A 59 6.70 -0.06 -1.18
N MET A 60 6.03 1.08 -1.26
CA MET A 60 4.57 1.17 -1.16
C MET A 60 3.87 0.40 -2.29
N LYS A 61 4.34 0.57 -3.51
CA LYS A 61 3.82 -0.16 -4.68
C LYS A 61 4.02 -1.66 -4.55
N SER A 62 5.14 -2.10 -3.98
CA SER A 62 5.45 -3.52 -3.81
C SER A 62 4.51 -4.21 -2.83
N VAL A 63 4.13 -3.54 -1.76
CA VAL A 63 3.11 -4.05 -0.83
C VAL A 63 1.78 -4.26 -1.54
N PHE A 64 1.41 -3.39 -2.48
CA PHE A 64 0.17 -3.49 -3.24
C PHE A 64 0.28 -4.33 -4.53
N GLY A 65 1.42 -4.97 -4.78
CA GLY A 65 1.60 -5.87 -5.93
C GLY A 65 1.79 -5.16 -7.28
N LEU A 66 2.19 -3.89 -7.29
CA LEU A 66 2.38 -3.09 -8.50
C LEU A 66 3.81 -3.14 -9.05
N THR A 67 4.67 -3.94 -8.45
CA THR A 67 6.06 -4.12 -8.88
C THR A 67 6.34 -5.57 -9.24
N THR A 68 7.51 -5.82 -9.79
CA THR A 68 8.01 -7.18 -9.97
C THR A 68 8.55 -7.70 -8.63
N TYR A 69 7.90 -8.71 -8.06
CA TYR A 69 8.36 -9.39 -6.86
C TYR A 69 9.59 -10.27 -7.21
N MET A 70 10.65 -10.12 -6.45
CA MET A 70 11.92 -10.82 -6.69
C MET A 70 12.36 -11.70 -5.52
N GLY A 71 11.80 -11.51 -4.34
CA GLY A 71 12.09 -12.29 -3.15
C GLY A 71 11.62 -11.62 -1.87
N GLY A 72 11.75 -12.35 -0.78
CA GLY A 72 11.34 -11.88 0.53
C GLY A 72 9.91 -12.27 0.90
N HIS A 73 9.38 -11.62 1.91
CA HIS A 73 8.09 -12.01 2.50
C HIS A 73 7.26 -10.77 2.83
N ILE A 74 5.99 -10.81 2.49
CA ILE A 74 5.01 -9.79 2.87
C ILE A 74 3.79 -10.50 3.43
N GLU A 75 3.44 -10.19 4.66
CA GLU A 75 2.23 -10.66 5.32
C GLU A 75 1.34 -9.50 5.71
N PHE A 76 0.06 -9.67 5.54
CA PHE A 76 -0.96 -8.77 6.05
C PHE A 76 -1.99 -9.57 6.83
N ASN A 77 -2.21 -9.19 8.08
CA ASN A 77 -3.12 -9.88 9.00
C ASN A 77 -2.85 -11.38 9.06
N ASP A 78 -1.57 -11.77 9.22
CA ASP A 78 -1.04 -13.13 9.27
C ASP A 78 -1.21 -13.95 7.98
N GLU A 79 -1.59 -13.32 6.87
CA GLU A 79 -1.72 -13.99 5.58
C GLU A 79 -0.65 -13.49 4.59
N PRO A 80 0.05 -14.40 3.89
CA PRO A 80 1.05 -13.99 2.90
C PRO A 80 0.38 -13.34 1.69
N ILE A 81 0.87 -12.17 1.30
CA ILE A 81 0.38 -11.43 0.15
C ILE A 81 1.45 -11.16 -0.92
N HIS A 82 2.70 -11.55 -0.68
CA HIS A 82 3.75 -11.40 -1.69
C HIS A 82 3.44 -12.24 -2.94
N GLY A 83 3.73 -11.68 -4.10
CA GLY A 83 3.45 -12.31 -5.39
C GLY A 83 1.99 -12.31 -5.83
N LEU A 84 1.08 -11.77 -5.02
CA LEU A 84 -0.32 -11.59 -5.41
C LEU A 84 -0.49 -10.38 -6.32
N ARG A 85 -1.53 -10.41 -7.15
CA ARG A 85 -1.92 -9.27 -7.99
C ARG A 85 -2.67 -8.21 -7.17
N PRO A 86 -2.68 -6.95 -7.59
CA PRO A 86 -3.44 -5.90 -6.90
C PRO A 86 -4.91 -6.24 -6.69
N GLU A 87 -5.55 -6.90 -7.66
CA GLU A 87 -6.95 -7.33 -7.58
C GLU A 87 -7.19 -8.33 -6.44
N GLU A 88 -6.19 -9.11 -6.07
CA GLU A 88 -6.24 -10.07 -4.96
C GLU A 88 -5.93 -9.38 -3.62
N ILE A 89 -4.96 -8.47 -3.62
CA ILE A 89 -4.51 -7.75 -2.41
C ILE A 89 -5.61 -6.85 -1.85
N ILE A 90 -6.37 -6.19 -2.71
CA ILE A 90 -7.46 -5.32 -2.27
C ILE A 90 -8.53 -6.07 -1.45
N HIS A 91 -8.74 -7.35 -1.75
CA HIS A 91 -9.67 -8.19 -0.99
C HIS A 91 -9.16 -8.56 0.42
N HIS A 92 -7.86 -8.39 0.67
CA HIS A 92 -7.28 -8.53 2.01
C HIS A 92 -7.49 -7.29 2.88
N GLY A 93 -7.99 -6.18 2.31
CA GLY A 93 -8.28 -4.94 3.03
C GLY A 93 -7.20 -3.88 2.93
N ILE A 94 -6.29 -3.99 1.96
CA ILE A 94 -5.27 -2.98 1.68
C ILE A 94 -5.72 -2.10 0.52
N GLY A 95 -5.67 -0.78 0.72
CA GLY A 95 -5.90 0.20 -0.34
C GLY A 95 -4.61 0.94 -0.69
N TYR A 96 -4.50 1.37 -1.93
CA TYR A 96 -3.39 2.17 -2.43
C TYR A 96 -3.91 3.44 -3.10
N VAL A 97 -3.37 4.59 -2.68
CA VAL A 97 -3.67 5.88 -3.30
C VAL A 97 -2.41 6.35 -4.03
N PRO A 98 -2.41 6.39 -5.37
CA PRO A 98 -1.27 6.84 -6.15
C PRO A 98 -1.04 8.35 -5.99
N GLN A 99 0.17 8.80 -6.32
CA GLN A 99 0.54 10.21 -6.27
C GLN A 99 -0.22 11.05 -7.32
N SER A 100 -0.58 10.45 -8.45
CA SER A 100 -1.25 11.11 -9.58
C SER A 100 -2.28 10.18 -10.19
N ASP A 101 -3.16 10.73 -11.03
CA ASP A 101 -4.16 9.98 -11.78
C ASP A 101 -5.14 9.17 -10.92
N ASN A 102 -5.43 9.69 -9.73
CA ASN A 102 -6.30 9.05 -8.75
C ASN A 102 -7.74 9.58 -8.78
N VAL A 103 -8.08 10.38 -9.77
CA VAL A 103 -9.41 10.93 -10.00
C VAL A 103 -9.79 10.69 -11.46
N PHE A 104 -11.04 10.35 -11.72
CA PHE A 104 -11.62 10.27 -13.06
C PHE A 104 -12.25 11.62 -13.41
N PRO A 105 -11.60 12.49 -14.21
CA PRO A 105 -12.07 13.86 -14.47
C PRO A 105 -13.41 13.92 -15.19
N SER A 106 -13.74 12.89 -15.96
CA SER A 106 -15.00 12.81 -16.71
C SER A 106 -16.21 12.35 -15.87
N LEU A 107 -15.96 11.88 -14.65
CA LEU A 107 -16.98 11.40 -13.73
C LEU A 107 -17.29 12.46 -12.68
N SER A 108 -18.53 12.42 -12.15
CA SER A 108 -18.90 13.25 -11.00
C SER A 108 -18.16 12.82 -9.73
N VAL A 109 -18.23 13.66 -8.68
CA VAL A 109 -17.70 13.31 -7.36
C VAL A 109 -18.32 12.02 -6.83
N LYS A 110 -19.63 11.89 -6.95
CA LYS A 110 -20.36 10.68 -6.53
C LYS A 110 -19.86 9.45 -7.28
N GLU A 111 -19.76 9.52 -8.60
CA GLU A 111 -19.29 8.41 -9.43
C GLU A 111 -17.83 8.03 -9.11
N ASN A 112 -16.95 9.02 -8.83
CA ASN A 112 -15.59 8.74 -8.37
C ASN A 112 -15.57 7.98 -7.04
N LEU A 113 -16.43 8.34 -6.09
CA LEU A 113 -16.55 7.64 -4.81
C LEU A 113 -17.09 6.22 -4.99
N GLU A 114 -18.07 6.04 -5.86
CA GLU A 114 -18.63 4.73 -6.21
C GLU A 114 -17.58 3.81 -6.81
N MET A 115 -16.66 4.35 -7.63
CA MET A 115 -15.54 3.59 -8.18
C MET A 115 -14.63 3.02 -7.09
N GLY A 116 -14.47 3.69 -5.96
CA GLY A 116 -13.72 3.19 -4.81
C GLY A 116 -14.34 1.97 -4.13
N ALA A 117 -15.60 1.72 -4.37
CA ALA A 117 -16.34 0.59 -3.80
C ALA A 117 -16.59 -0.54 -4.82
N TYR A 118 -15.90 -0.55 -5.95
CA TYR A 118 -16.17 -1.51 -7.02
C TYR A 118 -15.96 -2.98 -6.64
N VAL A 119 -15.19 -3.24 -5.58
CA VAL A 119 -15.00 -4.60 -5.03
C VAL A 119 -16.19 -5.10 -4.22
N LEU A 120 -17.13 -4.21 -3.92
CA LEU A 120 -18.37 -4.53 -3.22
C LEU A 120 -19.49 -4.76 -4.24
N ASP A 121 -20.40 -5.68 -3.94
CA ASP A 121 -21.58 -5.92 -4.80
C ASP A 121 -22.50 -4.70 -4.87
N THR A 122 -22.56 -3.94 -3.77
CA THR A 122 -23.34 -2.71 -3.66
C THR A 122 -22.57 -1.68 -2.85
N VAL A 123 -22.75 -0.40 -3.18
CA VAL A 123 -22.21 0.70 -2.37
C VAL A 123 -23.13 0.92 -1.17
N PRO A 124 -22.66 0.75 0.08
CA PRO A 124 -23.48 1.03 1.25
C PRO A 124 -23.83 2.52 1.35
N ASP A 125 -25.12 2.85 1.52
CA ASP A 125 -25.57 4.25 1.64
C ASP A 125 -24.95 4.98 2.82
N ASP A 126 -24.75 4.29 3.94
CA ASP A 126 -24.09 4.82 5.15
C ASP A 126 -22.60 5.10 4.93
N ALA A 127 -21.91 4.33 4.11
CA ALA A 127 -20.51 4.58 3.74
C ALA A 127 -20.37 5.86 2.92
N MET A 128 -21.25 6.08 1.95
CA MET A 128 -21.29 7.31 1.16
C MET A 128 -21.59 8.52 2.04
N GLN A 129 -22.56 8.42 2.92
CA GLN A 129 -22.92 9.49 3.84
C GLN A 129 -21.77 9.82 4.79
N ALA A 130 -21.06 8.82 5.30
CA ALA A 130 -19.90 9.03 6.16
C ALA A 130 -18.78 9.82 5.45
N VAL A 131 -18.56 9.59 4.16
CA VAL A 131 -17.59 10.35 3.36
C VAL A 131 -18.04 11.81 3.22
N TYR A 132 -19.32 12.06 2.89
CA TYR A 132 -19.86 13.43 2.77
C TYR A 132 -19.80 14.18 4.08
N ASP A 133 -20.07 13.52 5.21
CA ASP A 133 -20.00 14.13 6.55
C ASP A 133 -18.58 14.51 6.94
N ARG A 134 -17.59 13.70 6.51
CA ARG A 134 -16.17 13.95 6.79
C ARG A 134 -15.58 15.05 5.91
N PHE A 135 -16.05 15.19 4.69
CA PHE A 135 -15.59 16.17 3.71
C PHE A 135 -16.78 17.01 3.21
N PRO A 136 -17.35 17.88 4.06
CA PRO A 136 -18.44 18.76 3.65
C PRO A 136 -17.94 19.77 2.62
N ILE A 137 -18.72 19.98 1.57
CA ILE A 137 -18.47 20.97 0.51
C ILE A 137 -19.33 22.20 0.77
#